data_99df012050de55e47cc4e4f505b006ce
#
_entry.id   99df012050de55e47cc4e4f505b006ce
#
_cell.length_a   1.000
_cell.length_b   1.000
_cell.length_c   1.000
_cell.angle_alpha   90.00
_cell.angle_beta   90.00
_cell.angle_gamma   90.00
#
_symmetry.space_group_name_H-M   'P 1'
#
loop_
_entity.id
_entity.type
_entity.pdbx_description
1 polymer ?
#
loop_
_entity_poly.entity_id
_entity_poly.type
_entity_poly.pdbx_seq_one_letter_code
_entity_poly.pdbx_strand_id
1 'polypeptide(L)'
;CADLIVSKRVKRCVCGCVDPFAKVQGRGIQKIREAGIEVTVGVLESECLELNKRFITYNTHQRPYIILKWAQTANAFLDDNGKACAISTPFTKTLVHKLRAENDAILVGRITNEREQPRLDVRHWAGKAPRRIVIDRHQPAFEGLDFSKPVIPQLLEWLHREKCQSLIVEGGARTLQSFI
;
A
#
# COMPACT_ATOMS: atom_id res chain seq x y z
N CYS A 1 7.98 -21.77 7.92
CA CYS A 1 6.59 -22.30 8.08
C CYS A 1 6.49 -23.77 7.64
N ALA A 2 6.96 -24.14 6.43
CA ALA A 2 6.85 -25.53 5.93
C ALA A 2 7.45 -26.56 6.88
N ASP A 3 8.64 -26.26 7.46
CA ASP A 3 9.31 -27.15 8.42
C ASP A 3 8.46 -27.41 9.67
N LEU A 4 7.76 -26.39 10.17
CA LEU A 4 6.86 -26.53 11.32
C LEU A 4 5.66 -27.41 10.97
N ILE A 5 5.06 -27.22 9.78
CA ILE A 5 3.93 -28.04 9.32
C ILE A 5 4.35 -29.51 9.25
N VAL A 6 5.52 -29.79 8.64
CA VAL A 6 6.08 -31.14 8.52
C VAL A 6 6.36 -31.73 9.91
N SER A 7 7.01 -30.97 10.82
CA SER A 7 7.32 -31.44 12.16
C SER A 7 6.08 -31.78 13.00
N LYS A 8 4.95 -31.08 12.77
CA LYS A 8 3.68 -31.33 13.46
C LYS A 8 2.88 -32.49 12.84
N ARG A 9 3.36 -33.09 11.75
CA ARG A 9 2.72 -34.24 11.08
C ARG A 9 1.22 -34.05 10.83
N VAL A 10 0.84 -32.86 10.34
CA VAL A 10 -0.56 -32.60 9.99
C VAL A 10 -0.99 -33.53 8.85
N LYS A 11 -2.25 -33.97 8.85
CA LYS A 11 -2.74 -34.92 7.84
C LYS A 11 -2.96 -34.24 6.48
N ARG A 12 -3.38 -32.98 6.50
CA ARG A 12 -3.75 -32.20 5.31
C ARG A 12 -3.38 -30.73 5.46
N CYS A 13 -2.92 -30.12 4.38
CA CYS A 13 -2.66 -28.67 4.28
C CYS A 13 -3.47 -28.08 3.12
N VAL A 14 -4.15 -26.97 3.35
CA VAL A 14 -4.87 -26.23 2.31
C VAL A 14 -4.24 -24.84 2.17
N CYS A 15 -3.85 -24.49 0.94
CA CYS A 15 -3.24 -23.21 0.58
C CYS A 15 -4.17 -22.47 -0.38
N GLY A 16 -4.45 -21.19 -0.08
CA GLY A 16 -5.26 -20.35 -0.96
C GLY A 16 -4.53 -19.99 -2.26
N CYS A 17 -3.28 -19.53 -2.15
CA CYS A 17 -2.48 -19.19 -3.32
C CYS A 17 -1.01 -19.58 -3.14
N VAL A 18 -0.26 -19.59 -4.24
CA VAL A 18 1.20 -19.77 -4.22
C VAL A 18 1.86 -18.42 -3.92
N ASP A 19 2.88 -18.43 -3.05
CA ASP A 19 3.70 -17.26 -2.78
C ASP A 19 4.48 -16.84 -4.04
N PRO A 20 4.31 -15.62 -4.58
CA PRO A 20 5.01 -15.15 -5.77
C PRO A 20 6.47 -14.80 -5.54
N PHE A 21 6.93 -14.74 -4.29
CA PHE A 21 8.30 -14.37 -3.97
C PHE A 21 9.28 -15.44 -4.46
N ALA A 22 10.20 -15.06 -5.35
CA ALA A 22 11.09 -15.99 -6.04
C ALA A 22 11.90 -16.94 -5.13
N LYS A 23 12.23 -16.48 -3.91
CA LYS A 23 12.94 -17.32 -2.91
C LYS A 23 12.04 -18.40 -2.27
N VAL A 24 10.72 -18.29 -2.37
CA VAL A 24 9.74 -19.23 -1.79
C VAL A 24 9.04 -20.02 -2.87
N GLN A 25 8.48 -19.38 -3.85
CA GLN A 25 7.84 -19.85 -5.10
C GLN A 25 7.47 -21.34 -5.11
N GLY A 26 6.53 -21.73 -4.26
CA GLY A 26 6.05 -23.13 -4.19
C GLY A 26 6.97 -24.15 -3.49
N ARG A 27 8.22 -23.80 -3.16
CA ARG A 27 9.15 -24.75 -2.49
C ARG A 27 8.64 -25.27 -1.14
N GLY A 28 7.92 -24.41 -0.39
CA GLY A 28 7.29 -24.83 0.85
C GLY A 28 6.19 -25.86 0.62
N ILE A 29 5.38 -25.68 -0.42
CA ILE A 29 4.31 -26.63 -0.83
C ILE A 29 4.94 -27.96 -1.23
N GLN A 30 5.98 -27.91 -2.06
CA GLN A 30 6.70 -29.12 -2.49
C GLN A 30 7.25 -29.90 -1.31
N LYS A 31 7.94 -29.22 -0.37
CA LYS A 31 8.49 -29.83 0.85
C LYS A 31 7.44 -30.52 1.71
N ILE A 32 6.24 -29.91 1.83
CA ILE A 32 5.12 -30.51 2.57
C ILE A 32 4.62 -31.76 1.88
N ARG A 33 4.48 -31.75 0.52
CA ARG A 33 4.10 -32.92 -0.25
C ARG A 33 5.12 -34.07 -0.17
N GLU A 34 6.41 -33.74 -0.25
CA GLU A 34 7.49 -34.73 -0.13
C GLU A 34 7.53 -35.40 1.25
N ALA A 35 7.03 -34.74 2.30
CA ALA A 35 6.84 -35.31 3.62
C ALA A 35 5.57 -36.20 3.75
N GLY A 36 4.86 -36.48 2.66
CA GLY A 36 3.67 -37.33 2.64
C GLY A 36 2.39 -36.66 3.12
N ILE A 37 2.38 -35.34 3.23
CA ILE A 37 1.20 -34.56 3.64
C ILE A 37 0.38 -34.20 2.40
N GLU A 38 -0.93 -34.44 2.44
CA GLU A 38 -1.86 -34.01 1.38
C GLU A 38 -1.89 -32.48 1.31
N VAL A 39 -1.65 -31.90 0.10
CA VAL A 39 -1.68 -30.44 -0.10
C VAL A 39 -2.61 -30.09 -1.25
N THR A 40 -3.68 -29.36 -0.92
CA THR A 40 -4.58 -28.70 -1.87
C THR A 40 -4.18 -27.24 -2.03
N VAL A 41 -4.08 -26.73 -3.26
CA VAL A 41 -3.70 -25.34 -3.58
C VAL A 41 -4.81 -24.70 -4.43
N GLY A 42 -5.00 -23.39 -4.29
CA GLY A 42 -5.96 -22.62 -5.08
C GLY A 42 -7.37 -22.54 -4.47
N VAL A 43 -7.53 -22.89 -3.21
CA VAL A 43 -8.84 -22.75 -2.52
C VAL A 43 -9.06 -21.28 -2.17
N LEU A 44 -10.14 -20.67 -2.70
CA LEU A 44 -10.43 -19.23 -2.59
C LEU A 44 -9.24 -18.39 -3.08
N GLU A 45 -8.66 -18.76 -4.21
CA GLU A 45 -7.41 -18.14 -4.70
C GLU A 45 -7.59 -16.63 -4.95
N SER A 46 -8.70 -16.21 -5.56
CA SER A 46 -8.99 -14.80 -5.84
C SER A 46 -9.07 -13.96 -4.56
N GLU A 47 -9.74 -14.46 -3.53
CA GLU A 47 -9.87 -13.80 -2.24
C GLU A 47 -8.53 -13.75 -1.51
N CYS A 48 -7.75 -14.82 -1.59
CA CYS A 48 -6.40 -14.86 -1.02
C CYS A 48 -5.45 -13.88 -1.71
N LEU A 49 -5.52 -13.75 -3.04
CA LEU A 49 -4.75 -12.78 -3.81
C LEU A 49 -5.15 -11.33 -3.46
N GLU A 50 -6.46 -11.06 -3.36
CA GLU A 50 -6.95 -9.73 -2.96
C GLU A 50 -6.52 -9.37 -1.52
N LEU A 51 -6.60 -10.31 -0.59
CA LEU A 51 -6.14 -10.11 0.79
C LEU A 51 -4.64 -9.76 0.85
N ASN A 52 -3.85 -10.39 0.00
CA ASN A 52 -2.39 -10.26 -0.04
C ASN A 52 -1.89 -9.28 -1.13
N LYS A 53 -2.76 -8.47 -1.74
CA LYS A 53 -2.42 -7.64 -2.91
C LYS A 53 -1.22 -6.70 -2.71
N ARG A 54 -1.00 -6.18 -1.49
CA ARG A 54 0.18 -5.33 -1.18
C ARG A 54 1.47 -6.13 -1.32
N PHE A 55 1.54 -7.28 -0.66
CA PHE A 55 2.68 -8.18 -0.72
C PHE A 55 2.94 -8.69 -2.14
N ILE A 56 1.88 -9.09 -2.85
CA ILE A 56 1.97 -9.59 -4.23
C ILE A 56 2.49 -8.50 -5.16
N THR A 57 1.88 -7.31 -5.16
CA THR A 57 2.32 -6.17 -5.99
C THR A 57 3.78 -5.82 -5.73
N TYR A 58 4.18 -5.76 -4.46
CA TYR A 58 5.54 -5.45 -4.07
C TYR A 58 6.55 -6.44 -4.65
N ASN A 59 6.27 -7.74 -4.58
CA ASN A 59 7.19 -8.79 -5.02
C ASN A 59 7.16 -9.05 -6.53
N THR A 60 6.02 -8.83 -7.21
CA THR A 60 5.88 -9.10 -8.65
C THR A 60 6.16 -7.87 -9.52
N HIS A 61 5.75 -6.69 -9.07
CA HIS A 61 5.90 -5.44 -9.82
C HIS A 61 7.03 -4.53 -9.31
N GLN A 62 7.74 -4.95 -8.26
CA GLN A 62 8.85 -4.19 -7.66
C GLN A 62 8.50 -2.73 -7.30
N ARG A 63 7.28 -2.54 -6.84
CA ARG A 63 6.74 -1.25 -6.38
C ARG A 63 5.70 -1.45 -5.28
N PRO A 64 5.38 -0.42 -4.48
CA PRO A 64 4.26 -0.48 -3.55
C PRO A 64 2.92 -0.64 -4.27
N TYR A 65 1.94 -1.22 -3.59
CA TYR A 65 0.53 -1.13 -3.95
C TYR A 65 0.04 0.30 -3.72
N ILE A 66 -0.53 0.92 -4.75
CA ILE A 66 -0.94 2.33 -4.71
C ILE A 66 -2.43 2.43 -4.40
N ILE A 67 -2.78 3.29 -3.45
CA ILE A 67 -4.14 3.61 -3.07
C ILE A 67 -4.35 5.10 -3.32
N LEU A 68 -5.20 5.44 -4.28
CA LEU A 68 -5.62 6.82 -4.51
C LEU A 68 -6.79 7.12 -3.57
N LYS A 69 -6.65 8.11 -2.71
CA LYS A 69 -7.68 8.51 -1.75
C LYS A 69 -8.00 9.99 -1.90
N TRP A 70 -9.26 10.28 -2.09
CA TRP A 70 -9.77 11.66 -2.08
C TRP A 70 -11.12 11.73 -1.39
N ALA A 71 -11.58 12.94 -1.09
CA ALA A 71 -12.94 13.24 -0.70
C ALA A 71 -13.52 14.21 -1.73
N GLN A 72 -14.77 14.00 -2.13
CA GLN A 72 -15.46 14.87 -3.07
C GLN A 72 -16.88 15.15 -2.62
N THR A 73 -17.39 16.30 -3.02
CA THR A 73 -18.81 16.65 -2.86
C THR A 73 -19.68 15.83 -3.82
N ALA A 74 -21.01 15.88 -3.65
CA ALA A 74 -21.94 15.16 -4.52
C ALA A 74 -21.85 15.59 -6.00
N ASN A 75 -21.41 16.83 -6.26
CA ASN A 75 -21.16 17.37 -7.59
C ASN A 75 -19.67 17.27 -8.02
N ALA A 76 -18.90 16.34 -7.41
CA ALA A 76 -17.54 15.93 -7.76
C ALA A 76 -16.44 16.99 -7.56
N PHE A 77 -16.65 18.03 -6.74
CA PHE A 77 -15.58 18.96 -6.37
C PHE A 77 -14.76 18.45 -5.18
N LEU A 78 -13.45 18.71 -5.20
CA LEU A 78 -12.53 18.36 -4.13
C LEU A 78 -12.34 19.50 -3.11
N ASP A 79 -12.63 20.73 -3.50
CA ASP A 79 -12.55 21.93 -2.67
C ASP A 79 -13.63 22.95 -3.07
N ASP A 80 -13.69 24.07 -2.36
CA ASP A 80 -14.51 25.23 -2.71
C ASP A 80 -13.61 26.34 -3.28
N ASN A 81 -13.42 26.36 -4.60
CA ASN A 81 -12.58 27.35 -5.29
C ASN A 81 -11.19 27.52 -4.66
N GLY A 82 -10.53 26.40 -4.32
CA GLY A 82 -9.23 26.36 -3.66
C GLY A 82 -9.26 26.58 -2.15
N LYS A 83 -10.45 26.68 -1.55
CA LYS A 83 -10.62 26.71 -0.08
C LYS A 83 -10.96 25.32 0.44
N ALA A 84 -10.40 24.97 1.57
CA ALA A 84 -10.73 23.70 2.24
C ALA A 84 -12.21 23.70 2.65
N CYS A 85 -12.93 22.63 2.33
CA CYS A 85 -14.29 22.42 2.80
C CYS A 85 -14.42 21.07 3.54
N ALA A 86 -15.32 21.03 4.53
CA ALA A 86 -15.55 19.85 5.34
C ALA A 86 -16.48 18.87 4.59
N ILE A 87 -15.91 17.97 3.81
CA ILE A 87 -16.64 16.96 3.03
C ILE A 87 -16.85 15.68 3.86
N SER A 88 -15.85 15.29 4.66
CA SER A 88 -15.84 14.02 5.38
C SER A 88 -16.57 14.12 6.73
N THR A 89 -17.43 13.14 7.04
CA THR A 89 -18.07 12.97 8.35
C THR A 89 -17.06 12.48 9.42
N PRO A 90 -17.37 12.56 10.72
CA PRO A 90 -16.53 11.99 11.77
C PRO A 90 -16.27 10.48 11.55
N PHE A 91 -17.27 9.73 11.11
CA PHE A 91 -17.13 8.29 10.82
C PHE A 91 -16.14 8.04 9.67
N THR A 92 -16.29 8.75 8.53
CA THR A 92 -15.35 8.58 7.42
C THR A 92 -13.94 9.05 7.76
N LYS A 93 -13.79 10.05 8.64
CA LYS A 93 -12.46 10.43 9.18
C LYS A 93 -11.81 9.28 9.95
N THR A 94 -12.56 8.55 10.78
CA THR A 94 -12.05 7.37 11.48
C THR A 94 -11.59 6.29 10.50
N LEU A 95 -12.35 6.02 9.44
CA LEU A 95 -11.96 5.07 8.39
C LEU A 95 -10.68 5.50 7.66
N VAL A 96 -10.49 6.80 7.42
CA VAL A 96 -9.25 7.32 6.84
C VAL A 96 -8.05 7.08 7.78
N HIS A 97 -8.23 7.25 9.09
CA HIS A 97 -7.17 6.93 10.05
C HIS A 97 -6.86 5.43 10.12
N LYS A 98 -7.87 4.56 10.00
CA LYS A 98 -7.69 3.12 9.84
C LYS A 98 -6.87 2.82 8.58
N LEU A 99 -7.28 3.38 7.43
CA LEU A 99 -6.56 3.21 6.17
C LEU A 99 -5.08 3.61 6.30
N ARG A 100 -4.78 4.73 6.97
CA ARG A 100 -3.41 5.17 7.22
C ARG A 100 -2.64 4.20 8.11
N ALA A 101 -3.27 3.67 9.16
CA ALA A 101 -2.65 2.69 10.06
C ALA A 101 -2.27 1.37 9.37
N GLU A 102 -2.99 1.01 8.32
CA GLU A 102 -2.82 -0.23 7.55
C GLU A 102 -1.84 -0.09 6.37
N ASN A 103 -1.19 1.08 6.19
CA ASN A 103 -0.30 1.33 5.06
C ASN A 103 1.04 1.93 5.47
N ASP A 104 2.08 1.66 4.66
CA ASP A 104 3.47 1.99 5.03
C ASP A 104 3.83 3.45 4.78
N ALA A 105 3.29 4.03 3.70
CA ALA A 105 3.59 5.40 3.31
C ALA A 105 2.33 6.18 2.89
N ILE A 106 2.41 7.51 3.04
CA ILE A 106 1.38 8.45 2.63
C ILE A 106 2.02 9.64 1.92
N LEU A 107 1.46 10.04 0.79
CA LEU A 107 1.98 11.07 -0.08
C LEU A 107 0.97 12.18 -0.31
N VAL A 108 1.46 13.41 -0.27
CA VAL A 108 0.74 14.62 -0.69
C VAL A 108 1.62 15.49 -1.61
N GLY A 109 1.00 16.29 -2.44
CA GLY A 109 1.69 17.31 -3.21
C GLY A 109 2.01 18.56 -2.38
N ARG A 110 3.00 19.34 -2.82
CA ARG A 110 3.44 20.60 -2.18
C ARG A 110 2.27 21.54 -1.86
N ILE A 111 1.40 21.80 -2.84
CA ILE A 111 0.30 22.78 -2.65
C ILE A 111 -0.65 22.33 -1.54
N THR A 112 -1.03 21.07 -1.49
CA THR A 112 -1.85 20.50 -0.39
C THR A 112 -1.12 20.63 0.94
N ASN A 113 0.18 20.32 0.95
CA ASN A 113 0.99 20.44 2.15
C ASN A 113 1.07 21.87 2.69
N GLU A 114 1.26 22.87 1.83
CA GLU A 114 1.37 24.27 2.21
C GLU A 114 0.04 24.87 2.67
N ARG A 115 -1.07 24.55 1.94
CA ARG A 115 -2.39 25.14 2.21
C ARG A 115 -3.07 24.53 3.42
N GLU A 116 -3.01 23.23 3.56
CA GLU A 116 -3.80 22.49 4.56
C GLU A 116 -2.97 22.05 5.76
N GLN A 117 -1.65 22.00 5.62
CA GLN A 117 -0.70 21.50 6.64
C GLN A 117 -1.20 20.21 7.30
N PRO A 118 -1.61 19.20 6.51
CA PRO A 118 -2.28 18.02 7.01
C PRO A 118 -1.32 17.21 7.90
N ARG A 119 -1.81 16.79 9.06
CA ARG A 119 -0.99 15.99 10.00
C ARG A 119 -0.69 14.59 9.46
N LEU A 120 -1.57 14.01 8.65
CA LEU A 120 -1.46 12.68 8.02
C LEU A 120 -1.16 11.54 9.03
N ASP A 121 -1.57 11.73 10.26
CA ASP A 121 -1.38 10.82 11.39
C ASP A 121 -2.57 9.84 11.56
N VAL A 122 -2.48 8.98 12.58
CA VAL A 122 -3.49 7.96 12.91
C VAL A 122 -4.20 8.20 14.25
N ARG A 123 -4.30 9.46 14.71
CA ARG A 123 -4.85 9.84 16.03
C ARG A 123 -6.26 9.32 16.35
N HIS A 124 -7.04 8.91 15.36
CA HIS A 124 -8.40 8.34 15.54
C HIS A 124 -8.45 6.84 15.29
N TRP A 125 -7.30 6.16 15.25
CA TRP A 125 -7.20 4.71 15.10
C TRP A 125 -5.96 4.17 15.80
N ALA A 126 -6.01 2.92 16.27
CA ALA A 126 -4.83 2.25 16.82
C ALA A 126 -3.89 1.83 15.68
N GLY A 127 -2.59 2.04 15.85
CA GLY A 127 -1.59 1.64 14.87
C GLY A 127 -0.47 2.66 14.69
N LYS A 128 0.47 2.34 13.80
CA LYS A 128 1.61 3.20 13.46
C LYS A 128 1.23 4.17 12.35
N ALA A 129 1.64 5.43 12.48
CA ALA A 129 1.49 6.39 11.39
C ALA A 129 2.36 6.00 10.18
N PRO A 130 1.85 6.15 8.95
CA PRO A 130 2.63 5.89 7.74
C PRO A 130 3.77 6.90 7.58
N ARG A 131 4.82 6.52 6.82
CA ARG A 131 5.89 7.44 6.41
C ARG A 131 5.30 8.57 5.58
N ARG A 132 5.45 9.81 6.03
CA ARG A 132 4.96 10.99 5.31
C ARG A 132 5.91 11.38 4.19
N ILE A 133 5.37 11.63 3.01
CA ILE A 133 6.09 12.04 1.80
C ILE A 133 5.41 13.28 1.22
N VAL A 134 6.20 14.29 0.87
CA VAL A 134 5.71 15.46 0.14
C VAL A 134 6.46 15.55 -1.19
N ILE A 135 5.73 15.62 -2.31
CA ILE A 135 6.36 15.91 -3.61
C ILE A 135 6.53 17.43 -3.73
N ASP A 136 7.77 17.88 -3.56
CA ASP A 136 8.15 19.27 -3.66
C ASP A 136 9.49 19.40 -4.41
N ARG A 137 9.56 20.30 -5.41
CA ARG A 137 10.79 20.57 -6.17
C ARG A 137 11.87 21.28 -5.35
N HIS A 138 11.46 22.04 -4.33
CA HIS A 138 12.38 22.79 -3.48
C HIS A 138 12.90 21.98 -2.29
N GLN A 139 12.18 20.90 -1.94
CA GLN A 139 12.55 19.99 -0.85
C GLN A 139 12.32 18.55 -1.33
N PRO A 140 13.30 17.95 -2.04
CA PRO A 140 13.17 16.58 -2.52
C PRO A 140 12.82 15.58 -1.39
N ALA A 141 11.89 14.69 -1.64
CA ALA A 141 11.43 13.70 -0.67
C ALA A 141 12.51 12.69 -0.25
N PHE A 142 13.53 12.53 -1.09
CA PHE A 142 14.72 11.69 -0.84
C PHE A 142 15.90 12.20 -1.69
N GLU A 143 17.09 11.84 -1.26
CA GLU A 143 18.34 12.19 -1.96
C GLU A 143 18.38 11.54 -3.36
N GLY A 144 18.74 12.34 -4.38
CA GLY A 144 18.83 11.88 -5.77
C GLY A 144 17.53 11.94 -6.57
N LEU A 145 16.43 12.48 -6.01
CA LEU A 145 15.21 12.72 -6.78
C LEU A 145 15.44 13.80 -7.84
N ASP A 146 15.36 13.41 -9.11
CA ASP A 146 15.60 14.25 -10.27
C ASP A 146 14.28 14.73 -10.89
N PHE A 147 13.94 15.99 -10.70
CA PHE A 147 12.73 16.61 -11.26
C PHE A 147 12.81 16.93 -12.77
N SER A 148 13.94 16.71 -13.42
CA SER A 148 14.06 16.77 -14.89
C SER A 148 13.48 15.52 -15.56
N LYS A 149 13.28 14.44 -14.81
CA LYS A 149 12.74 13.17 -15.23
C LYS A 149 11.36 12.90 -14.59
N PRO A 150 10.59 11.93 -15.10
CA PRO A 150 9.35 11.52 -14.45
C PRO A 150 9.57 11.17 -12.96
N VAL A 151 8.88 11.88 -12.08
CA VAL A 151 9.07 11.78 -10.61
C VAL A 151 8.49 10.48 -10.06
N ILE A 152 7.33 10.05 -10.55
CA ILE A 152 6.60 8.90 -9.99
C ILE A 152 7.39 7.59 -10.10
N PRO A 153 7.97 7.21 -11.26
CA PRO A 153 8.80 6.00 -11.33
C PRO A 153 9.96 6.01 -10.33
N GLN A 154 10.67 7.12 -10.18
CA GLN A 154 11.78 7.26 -9.23
C GLN A 154 11.31 7.10 -7.78
N LEU A 155 10.16 7.69 -7.45
CA LEU A 155 9.54 7.57 -6.12
C LEU A 155 9.15 6.11 -5.81
N LEU A 156 8.53 5.42 -6.76
CA LEU A 156 8.09 4.04 -6.57
C LEU A 156 9.26 3.08 -6.41
N GLU A 157 10.32 3.28 -7.19
CA GLU A 157 11.57 2.52 -7.07
C GLU A 157 12.25 2.76 -5.71
N TRP A 158 12.32 4.02 -5.28
CA TRP A 158 12.86 4.36 -3.96
C TRP A 158 12.04 3.70 -2.84
N LEU A 159 10.70 3.79 -2.88
CA LEU A 159 9.83 3.15 -1.90
C LEU A 159 9.99 1.62 -1.87
N HIS A 160 10.20 1.00 -3.03
CA HIS A 160 10.49 -0.43 -3.10
C HIS A 160 11.81 -0.78 -2.40
N ARG A 161 12.87 -0.01 -2.63
CA ARG A 161 14.17 -0.18 -1.93
C ARG A 161 14.04 0.03 -0.42
N GLU A 162 13.20 0.97 0.01
CA GLU A 162 12.87 1.24 1.41
C GLU A 162 11.91 0.21 2.04
N LYS A 163 11.56 -0.86 1.33
CA LYS A 163 10.68 -1.95 1.76
C LYS A 163 9.24 -1.51 2.10
N CYS A 164 8.76 -0.43 1.50
CA CYS A 164 7.36 -0.02 1.59
C CYS A 164 6.51 -0.86 0.64
N GLN A 165 5.55 -1.60 1.16
CA GLN A 165 4.64 -2.45 0.37
C GLN A 165 3.39 -1.70 -0.09
N SER A 166 3.08 -0.55 0.52
CA SER A 166 1.88 0.21 0.22
C SER A 166 2.10 1.71 0.30
N LEU A 167 1.41 2.45 -0.57
CA LEU A 167 1.43 3.92 -0.65
C LEU A 167 0.01 4.45 -0.77
N ILE A 168 -0.41 5.30 0.17
CA ILE A 168 -1.60 6.12 0.01
C ILE A 168 -1.21 7.44 -0.65
N VAL A 169 -1.91 7.82 -1.70
CA VAL A 169 -1.80 9.15 -2.32
C VAL A 169 -3.02 9.96 -1.90
N GLU A 170 -2.81 10.91 -1.00
CA GLU A 170 -3.79 11.89 -0.58
C GLU A 170 -3.36 13.27 -1.10
N GLY A 171 -4.06 13.83 -2.06
CA GLY A 171 -3.62 15.12 -2.57
C GLY A 171 -4.64 15.78 -3.46
N GLY A 172 -4.29 16.94 -3.97
CA GLY A 172 -5.09 17.63 -4.97
C GLY A 172 -5.13 16.85 -6.29
N ALA A 173 -6.08 17.21 -7.15
CA ALA A 173 -6.35 16.52 -8.43
C ALA A 173 -5.08 16.26 -9.28
N ARG A 174 -4.14 17.21 -9.34
CA ARG A 174 -2.89 17.06 -10.11
C ARG A 174 -2.01 15.93 -9.59
N THR A 175 -1.90 15.79 -8.26
CA THR A 175 -1.12 14.70 -7.65
C THR A 175 -1.78 13.36 -7.92
N LEU A 176 -3.09 13.25 -7.74
CA LEU A 176 -3.84 12.02 -8.05
C LEU A 176 -3.71 11.65 -9.53
N GLN A 177 -3.89 12.62 -10.43
CA GLN A 177 -3.78 12.42 -11.88
C GLN A 177 -2.40 11.91 -12.32
N SER A 178 -1.32 12.26 -11.61
CA SER A 178 0.03 11.78 -11.96
C SER A 178 0.26 10.29 -11.69
N PHE A 179 -0.68 9.63 -11.01
CA PHE A 179 -0.63 8.18 -10.72
C PHE A 179 -1.60 7.36 -11.58
N ILE A 180 -2.38 7.99 -12.44
CA ILE A 180 -3.31 7.36 -13.40
C ILE A 180 -2.67 7.29 -14.77
#